data_5c25cd676dd3fa955586a0a6511899eb
#
_entry.id   5c25cd676dd3fa955586a0a6511899eb
#
_cell.length_a   1.000
_cell.length_b   1.000
_cell.length_c   1.000
_cell.angle_alpha   90.00
_cell.angle_beta   90.00
_cell.angle_gamma   90.00
#
_symmetry.space_group_name_H-M   'P 1'
#
loop_
_entity.id
_entity.type
_entity.pdbx_description
1 polymer ?
#
loop_
_entity_poly.entity_id
_entity_poly.type
_entity_poly.pdbx_seq_one_letter_code
_entity_poly.pdbx_strand_id
1 'polypeptide(L)'
;SLDFGLTDHTTVVYVSPLKALSNDIAINLEAPLAGIRSELERLGHINIDIRAAVRTGDTPAADRQRMLKNPPHILVTTPESLYLLLGSESGRLMLGGTRTVIVDEIHAVADDKRGSHLALSLERLEALCQRRLIRIGLSATQKPIEEIARFLVGSSHVDADGHPDCSIIDSGHVRERDLGIELPPHPLQAVMSGEVWESVYNRLAELIATHRTTLVFVNTRRMAERAARNLGERLGKESVAAHHGSLAKEIR
;
A
#
# COMPACT_ATOMS: atom_id res chain seq x y z
N SER A 1 -32.29 -9.52 -20.38
CA SER A 1 -31.61 -8.38 -19.71
C SER A 1 -30.76 -8.95 -18.60
N LEU A 2 -29.45 -8.89 -18.77
CA LEU A 2 -28.52 -9.14 -17.68
C LEU A 2 -28.63 -7.97 -16.73
N ASP A 3 -29.31 -8.21 -15.60
CA ASP A 3 -29.42 -7.23 -14.53
C ASP A 3 -28.05 -7.18 -13.82
N PHE A 4 -27.21 -6.24 -14.22
CA PHE A 4 -25.91 -5.96 -13.57
C PHE A 4 -26.14 -5.13 -12.29
N GLY A 5 -27.15 -5.47 -11.50
CA GLY A 5 -27.37 -4.87 -10.20
C GLY A 5 -26.18 -5.14 -9.29
N LEU A 6 -25.39 -4.12 -8.96
CA LEU A 6 -24.42 -4.19 -7.88
C LEU A 6 -25.19 -4.46 -6.58
N THR A 7 -24.87 -5.54 -5.90
CA THR A 7 -25.46 -5.86 -4.60
C THR A 7 -24.93 -4.91 -3.53
N ASP A 8 -25.74 -4.52 -2.55
CA ASP A 8 -25.31 -3.64 -1.43
C ASP A 8 -24.42 -4.38 -0.42
N HIS A 9 -23.33 -4.98 -0.92
CA HIS A 9 -22.34 -5.68 -0.13
C HIS A 9 -20.94 -5.34 -0.61
N THR A 10 -19.98 -5.45 0.29
CA THR A 10 -18.56 -5.37 -0.08
C THR A 10 -18.19 -6.62 -0.86
N THR A 11 -17.73 -6.44 -2.09
CA THR A 11 -17.29 -7.52 -2.98
C THR A 11 -15.76 -7.65 -3.06
N VAL A 12 -15.05 -6.55 -2.87
CA VAL A 12 -13.59 -6.48 -2.87
C VAL A 12 -13.10 -5.90 -1.55
N VAL A 13 -12.21 -6.61 -0.88
CA VAL A 13 -11.51 -6.13 0.31
C VAL A 13 -10.04 -5.94 -0.06
N TYR A 14 -9.56 -4.70 0.03
CA TYR A 14 -8.16 -4.33 -0.20
C TYR A 14 -7.49 -4.07 1.15
N VAL A 15 -6.55 -4.92 1.54
CA VAL A 15 -5.84 -4.84 2.81
C VAL A 15 -4.47 -4.23 2.60
N SER A 16 -4.22 -3.05 3.16
CA SER A 16 -2.91 -2.40 3.15
C SER A 16 -2.32 -2.37 4.56
N PRO A 17 -1.04 -2.73 4.75
CA PRO A 17 -0.41 -2.74 6.07
C PRO A 17 -0.20 -1.35 6.67
N LEU A 18 -0.21 -0.31 5.84
CA LEU A 18 0.04 1.07 6.24
C LEU A 18 -1.19 1.95 6.00
N LYS A 19 -1.59 2.71 7.03
CA LYS A 19 -2.73 3.64 6.95
C LYS A 19 -2.56 4.72 5.88
N ALA A 20 -1.34 5.22 5.69
CA ALA A 20 -1.03 6.21 4.66
C ALA A 20 -1.34 5.66 3.26
N LEU A 21 -0.84 4.45 2.96
CA LEU A 21 -1.12 3.78 1.69
C LEU A 21 -2.62 3.56 1.45
N SER A 22 -3.40 3.29 2.51
CA SER A 22 -4.85 3.10 2.37
C SER A 22 -5.55 4.35 1.81
N ASN A 23 -5.11 5.55 2.21
CA ASN A 23 -5.65 6.80 1.68
C ASN A 23 -5.20 7.04 0.23
N ASP A 24 -3.92 6.80 -0.07
CA ASP A 24 -3.37 6.96 -1.43
C ASP A 24 -4.05 6.01 -2.42
N ILE A 25 -4.31 4.77 -2.00
CA ILE A 25 -5.05 3.78 -2.81
C ILE A 25 -6.45 4.30 -3.13
N ALA A 26 -7.16 4.88 -2.15
CA ALA A 26 -8.49 5.41 -2.39
C ALA A 26 -8.48 6.55 -3.42
N ILE A 27 -7.52 7.47 -3.31
CA ILE A 27 -7.33 8.57 -4.26
C ILE A 27 -6.99 8.00 -5.66
N ASN A 28 -6.09 7.02 -5.72
CA ASN A 28 -5.69 6.39 -6.98
C ASN A 28 -6.82 5.57 -7.64
N LEU A 29 -7.84 5.16 -6.89
CA LEU A 29 -9.02 4.48 -7.42
C LEU A 29 -10.04 5.45 -8.03
N GLU A 30 -10.02 6.74 -7.68
CA GLU A 30 -11.03 7.70 -8.16
C GLU A 30 -11.03 7.85 -9.69
N ALA A 31 -9.87 8.04 -10.30
CA ALA A 31 -9.75 8.22 -11.74
C ALA A 31 -10.13 6.96 -12.55
N PRO A 32 -9.65 5.75 -12.23
CA PRO A 32 -10.12 4.52 -12.87
C PRO A 32 -11.62 4.28 -12.71
N LEU A 33 -12.17 4.51 -11.51
CA LEU A 33 -13.61 4.34 -11.27
C LEU A 33 -14.45 5.33 -12.06
N ALA A 34 -14.00 6.59 -12.20
CA ALA A 34 -14.65 7.57 -13.05
C ALA A 34 -14.63 7.13 -14.53
N GLY A 35 -13.49 6.64 -15.02
CA GLY A 35 -13.36 6.08 -16.37
C GLY A 35 -14.29 4.89 -16.60
N ILE A 36 -14.40 3.97 -15.65
CA ILE A 36 -15.31 2.82 -15.71
C ILE A 36 -16.76 3.29 -15.77
N ARG A 37 -17.16 4.25 -14.94
CA ARG A 37 -18.53 4.82 -14.98
C ARG A 37 -18.85 5.41 -16.35
N SER A 38 -17.96 6.24 -16.88
CA SER A 38 -18.15 6.85 -18.20
C SER A 38 -18.31 5.81 -19.32
N GLU A 39 -17.54 4.72 -19.26
CA GLU A 39 -17.63 3.66 -20.24
C GLU A 39 -18.92 2.83 -20.08
N LEU A 40 -19.33 2.56 -18.84
CA LEU A 40 -20.62 1.90 -18.58
C LEU A 40 -21.80 2.73 -19.08
N GLU A 41 -21.80 4.05 -18.88
CA GLU A 41 -22.80 4.96 -19.42
C GLU A 41 -22.82 4.93 -20.94
N ARG A 42 -21.65 4.94 -21.60
CA ARG A 42 -21.52 4.82 -23.05
C ARG A 42 -22.09 3.52 -23.59
N LEU A 43 -21.99 2.44 -22.83
CA LEU A 43 -22.56 1.13 -23.15
C LEU A 43 -24.06 1.00 -22.82
N GLY A 44 -24.68 2.07 -22.31
CA GLY A 44 -26.10 2.10 -21.98
C GLY A 44 -26.44 1.56 -20.58
N HIS A 45 -25.45 1.29 -19.74
CA HIS A 45 -25.63 0.90 -18.35
C HIS A 45 -25.74 2.16 -17.48
N ILE A 46 -26.94 2.68 -17.33
CA ILE A 46 -27.21 3.89 -16.54
C ILE A 46 -27.37 3.48 -15.05
N ASN A 47 -26.82 4.30 -14.14
CA ASN A 47 -26.95 4.15 -12.67
C ASN A 47 -26.13 3.05 -12.01
N ILE A 48 -24.98 2.67 -12.55
CA ILE A 48 -24.03 1.80 -11.83
C ILE A 48 -23.10 2.68 -10.96
N ASP A 49 -23.41 2.81 -9.67
CA ASP A 49 -22.57 3.54 -8.71
C ASP A 49 -21.62 2.57 -7.98
N ILE A 50 -20.37 2.50 -8.45
CA ILE A 50 -19.31 1.72 -7.77
C ILE A 50 -18.78 2.56 -6.62
N ARG A 51 -19.09 2.16 -5.39
CA ARG A 51 -18.64 2.82 -4.16
C ARG A 51 -17.34 2.22 -3.66
N ALA A 52 -16.33 3.06 -3.41
CA ALA A 52 -15.10 2.71 -2.71
C ALA A 52 -15.02 3.51 -1.40
N ALA A 53 -14.50 2.91 -0.34
CA ALA A 53 -14.32 3.61 0.92
C ALA A 53 -13.12 3.06 1.71
N VAL A 54 -12.52 3.93 2.54
CA VAL A 54 -11.41 3.60 3.43
C VAL A 54 -11.90 3.42 4.86
N ARG A 55 -11.57 2.27 5.46
CA ARG A 55 -11.86 1.95 6.86
C ARG A 55 -10.59 1.59 7.59
N THR A 56 -10.05 2.56 8.33
CA THR A 56 -8.86 2.40 9.19
C THR A 56 -9.17 2.80 10.62
N GLY A 57 -8.19 2.73 11.51
CA GLY A 57 -8.31 3.23 12.88
C GLY A 57 -8.65 4.72 12.94
N ASP A 58 -8.27 5.50 11.94
CA ASP A 58 -8.44 6.97 11.90
C ASP A 58 -9.75 7.40 11.23
N THR A 59 -10.51 6.47 10.66
CA THR A 59 -11.81 6.77 10.01
C THR A 59 -12.80 7.32 11.06
N PRO A 60 -13.42 8.50 10.85
CA PRO A 60 -14.38 9.08 11.76
C PRO A 60 -15.58 8.17 12.05
N ALA A 61 -16.18 8.28 13.24
CA ALA A 61 -17.30 7.45 13.66
C ALA A 61 -18.53 7.59 12.71
N ALA A 62 -18.79 8.81 12.24
CA ALA A 62 -19.89 9.08 11.31
C ALA A 62 -19.69 8.34 9.98
N ASP A 63 -18.47 8.33 9.44
CA ASP A 63 -18.15 7.62 8.19
C ASP A 63 -18.22 6.11 8.38
N ARG A 64 -17.79 5.59 9.54
CA ARG A 64 -17.94 4.18 9.88
C ARG A 64 -19.41 3.74 9.86
N GLN A 65 -20.29 4.56 10.45
CA GLN A 65 -21.73 4.27 10.45
C GLN A 65 -22.35 4.39 9.06
N ARG A 66 -21.88 5.34 8.25
CA ARG A 66 -22.34 5.50 6.86
C ARG A 66 -22.01 4.25 6.03
N MET A 67 -20.79 3.71 6.17
CA MET A 67 -20.39 2.48 5.47
C MET A 67 -21.22 1.26 5.85
N LEU A 68 -21.68 1.18 7.09
CA LEU A 68 -22.54 0.07 7.53
C LEU A 68 -23.96 0.18 6.97
N LYS A 69 -24.46 1.40 6.73
CA LYS A 69 -25.78 1.64 6.11
C LYS A 69 -25.72 1.51 4.58
N ASN A 70 -24.64 1.99 3.99
CA ASN A 70 -24.38 1.95 2.56
C ASN A 70 -23.02 1.28 2.32
N PRO A 71 -22.94 -0.05 2.30
CA PRO A 71 -21.68 -0.78 2.15
C PRO A 71 -20.93 -0.38 0.88
N PRO A 72 -19.61 -0.12 0.95
CA PRO A 72 -18.81 0.07 -0.24
C PRO A 72 -18.63 -1.25 -0.98
N HIS A 73 -18.62 -1.23 -2.30
CA HIS A 73 -18.30 -2.41 -3.12
C HIS A 73 -16.81 -2.75 -3.02
N ILE A 74 -15.96 -1.72 -2.87
CA ILE A 74 -14.51 -1.84 -2.64
C ILE A 74 -14.20 -1.23 -1.29
N LEU A 75 -13.76 -2.06 -0.35
CA LEU A 75 -13.33 -1.63 0.98
C LEU A 75 -11.82 -1.65 1.07
N VAL A 76 -11.19 -0.49 1.23
CA VAL A 76 -9.77 -0.36 1.55
C VAL A 76 -9.61 -0.32 3.07
N THR A 77 -8.79 -1.20 3.64
CA THR A 77 -8.69 -1.34 5.10
C THR A 77 -7.29 -1.77 5.56
N THR A 78 -7.05 -1.80 6.86
CA THR A 78 -5.85 -2.37 7.47
C THR A 78 -6.15 -3.73 8.11
N PRO A 79 -5.13 -4.58 8.37
CA PRO A 79 -5.30 -5.86 9.04
C PRO A 79 -6.10 -5.76 10.34
N GLU A 80 -5.79 -4.76 11.17
CA GLU A 80 -6.44 -4.54 12.46
C GLU A 80 -7.92 -4.14 12.29
N SER A 81 -8.20 -3.30 11.30
CA SER A 81 -9.58 -2.87 11.02
C SER A 81 -10.44 -3.99 10.44
N LEU A 82 -9.86 -4.84 9.59
CA LEU A 82 -10.53 -6.04 9.08
C LEU A 82 -10.93 -6.98 10.23
N TYR A 83 -10.01 -7.22 11.16
CA TYR A 83 -10.29 -8.04 12.35
C TYR A 83 -11.45 -7.48 13.18
N LEU A 84 -11.46 -6.16 13.42
CA LEU A 84 -12.55 -5.50 14.16
C LEU A 84 -13.89 -5.62 13.45
N LEU A 85 -13.92 -5.49 12.11
CA LEU A 85 -15.13 -5.68 11.32
C LEU A 85 -15.64 -7.11 11.41
N LEU A 86 -14.78 -8.11 11.32
CA LEU A 86 -15.13 -9.51 11.49
C LEU A 86 -15.61 -9.84 12.91
N GLY A 87 -15.24 -9.04 13.90
CA GLY A 87 -15.69 -9.16 15.29
C GLY A 87 -17.10 -8.60 15.55
N SER A 88 -17.65 -7.74 14.67
CA SER A 88 -18.94 -7.09 14.82
C SER A 88 -20.01 -7.70 13.92
N GLU A 89 -21.26 -7.76 14.36
CA GLU A 89 -22.37 -8.27 13.55
C GLU A 89 -22.56 -7.46 12.27
N SER A 90 -22.63 -6.13 12.38
CA SER A 90 -22.78 -5.23 11.24
C SER A 90 -21.61 -5.31 10.24
N GLY A 91 -20.39 -5.48 10.75
CA GLY A 91 -19.22 -5.70 9.90
C GLY A 91 -19.29 -7.03 9.14
N ARG A 92 -19.74 -8.10 9.79
CA ARG A 92 -19.94 -9.39 9.14
C ARG A 92 -21.03 -9.33 8.06
N LEU A 93 -22.13 -8.64 8.31
CA LEU A 93 -23.17 -8.41 7.31
C LEU A 93 -22.62 -7.68 6.09
N MET A 94 -21.83 -6.63 6.30
CA MET A 94 -21.20 -5.87 5.23
C MET A 94 -20.23 -6.73 4.40
N LEU A 95 -19.41 -7.58 5.06
CA LEU A 95 -18.35 -8.36 4.45
C LEU A 95 -18.82 -9.70 3.86
N GLY A 96 -19.99 -10.19 4.20
CA GLY A 96 -20.49 -11.52 3.79
C GLY A 96 -20.62 -11.74 2.28
N GLY A 97 -20.64 -10.66 1.49
CA GLY A 97 -20.65 -10.68 0.02
C GLY A 97 -19.26 -10.69 -0.64
N THR A 98 -18.19 -10.68 0.13
CA THR A 98 -16.81 -10.60 -0.40
C THR A 98 -16.50 -11.77 -1.33
N ARG A 99 -15.87 -11.46 -2.45
CA ARG A 99 -15.39 -12.42 -3.47
C ARG A 99 -13.89 -12.38 -3.65
N THR A 100 -13.31 -11.18 -3.52
CA THR A 100 -11.88 -10.96 -3.77
C THR A 100 -11.25 -10.24 -2.59
N VAL A 101 -10.09 -10.71 -2.18
CA VAL A 101 -9.23 -10.04 -1.21
C VAL A 101 -7.90 -9.73 -1.87
N ILE A 102 -7.48 -8.48 -1.79
CA ILE A 102 -6.16 -8.04 -2.23
C ILE A 102 -5.36 -7.70 -0.97
N VAL A 103 -4.21 -8.33 -0.81
CA VAL A 103 -3.26 -8.03 0.28
C VAL A 103 -2.06 -7.33 -0.33
N ASP A 104 -1.97 -6.04 -0.07
CA ASP A 104 -0.88 -5.20 -0.57
C ASP A 104 0.31 -5.24 0.37
N GLU A 105 1.52 -5.06 -0.20
CA GLU A 105 2.78 -5.12 0.53
C GLU A 105 2.84 -6.33 1.49
N ILE A 106 2.36 -7.50 1.02
CA ILE A 106 2.18 -8.70 1.85
C ILE A 106 3.45 -9.10 2.58
N HIS A 107 4.63 -8.85 1.98
CA HIS A 107 5.93 -9.09 2.59
C HIS A 107 6.16 -8.27 3.87
N ALA A 108 5.52 -7.11 4.01
CA ALA A 108 5.69 -6.24 5.19
C ALA A 108 4.97 -6.77 6.44
N VAL A 109 4.12 -7.80 6.29
CA VAL A 109 3.36 -8.38 7.40
C VAL A 109 3.60 -9.89 7.58
N ALA A 110 4.12 -10.59 6.57
CA ALA A 110 4.21 -12.05 6.58
C ALA A 110 5.06 -12.60 7.75
N ASP A 111 6.11 -11.88 8.15
CA ASP A 111 7.10 -12.35 9.14
C ASP A 111 6.83 -11.88 10.57
N ASP A 112 5.71 -11.20 10.83
CA ASP A 112 5.44 -10.64 12.14
C ASP A 112 4.11 -11.11 12.77
N LYS A 113 3.83 -10.66 13.99
CA LYS A 113 2.57 -10.95 14.69
C LYS A 113 1.34 -10.42 13.95
N ARG A 114 1.48 -9.35 13.18
CA ARG A 114 0.40 -8.77 12.37
C ARG A 114 0.03 -9.71 11.22
N GLY A 115 1.04 -10.43 10.67
CA GLY A 115 0.81 -11.45 9.66
C GLY A 115 0.00 -12.62 10.19
N SER A 116 0.36 -13.19 11.34
CA SER A 116 -0.42 -14.26 11.95
C SER A 116 -1.87 -13.83 12.21
N HIS A 117 -2.06 -12.59 12.65
CA HIS A 117 -3.37 -12.00 12.87
C HIS A 117 -4.15 -11.79 11.56
N LEU A 118 -3.46 -11.36 10.48
CA LEU A 118 -4.06 -11.22 9.16
C LEU A 118 -4.46 -12.58 8.57
N ALA A 119 -3.58 -13.58 8.65
CA ALA A 119 -3.87 -14.94 8.19
C ALA A 119 -5.16 -15.48 8.82
N LEU A 120 -5.30 -15.37 10.15
CA LEU A 120 -6.54 -15.75 10.85
C LEU A 120 -7.75 -14.92 10.35
N SER A 121 -7.57 -13.65 10.07
CA SER A 121 -8.66 -12.80 9.57
C SER A 121 -9.10 -13.21 8.16
N LEU A 122 -8.16 -13.62 7.30
CA LEU A 122 -8.47 -14.13 5.96
C LEU A 122 -9.27 -15.42 6.01
N GLU A 123 -8.89 -16.39 6.87
CA GLU A 123 -9.62 -17.62 7.08
C GLU A 123 -11.05 -17.36 7.63
N ARG A 124 -11.17 -16.45 8.59
CA ARG A 124 -12.48 -16.04 9.13
C ARG A 124 -13.37 -15.38 8.09
N LEU A 125 -12.79 -14.56 7.21
CA LEU A 125 -13.52 -13.91 6.12
C LEU A 125 -14.03 -14.95 5.11
N GLU A 126 -13.19 -15.91 4.74
CA GLU A 126 -13.57 -16.99 3.82
C GLU A 126 -14.69 -17.85 4.41
N ALA A 127 -14.57 -18.23 5.68
CA ALA A 127 -15.61 -18.97 6.40
C ALA A 127 -16.93 -18.17 6.49
N LEU A 128 -16.86 -16.85 6.72
CA LEU A 128 -18.03 -15.97 6.73
C LEU A 128 -18.74 -15.96 5.37
N CYS A 129 -17.98 -15.89 4.28
CA CYS A 129 -18.52 -15.84 2.93
C CYS A 129 -19.02 -17.18 2.40
N GLN A 130 -18.73 -18.28 3.10
CA GLN A 130 -19.11 -19.67 2.73
C GLN A 130 -18.75 -20.04 1.29
N ARG A 131 -17.64 -19.48 0.80
CA ARG A 131 -17.09 -19.72 -0.54
C ARG A 131 -15.60 -19.47 -0.54
N ARG A 132 -14.87 -20.12 -1.44
CA ARG A 132 -13.48 -19.81 -1.68
C ARG A 132 -13.33 -18.38 -2.20
N LEU A 133 -12.47 -17.59 -1.57
CA LEU A 133 -12.15 -16.23 -1.99
C LEU A 133 -11.02 -16.24 -3.02
N ILE A 134 -11.09 -15.33 -3.99
CA ILE A 134 -9.93 -14.99 -4.83
C ILE A 134 -9.00 -14.18 -3.96
N ARG A 135 -7.81 -14.70 -3.66
CA ARG A 135 -6.79 -14.02 -2.86
C ARG A 135 -5.65 -13.56 -3.77
N ILE A 136 -5.36 -12.27 -3.76
CA ILE A 136 -4.31 -11.64 -4.58
C ILE A 136 -3.30 -11.02 -3.63
N GLY A 137 -2.03 -11.41 -3.70
CA GLY A 137 -0.94 -10.81 -2.94
C GLY A 137 -0.08 -9.92 -3.85
N LEU A 138 0.14 -8.68 -3.44
CA LEU A 138 1.08 -7.77 -4.07
C LEU A 138 2.31 -7.66 -3.17
N SER A 139 3.48 -7.92 -3.72
CA SER A 139 4.73 -7.95 -2.95
C SER A 139 5.87 -7.30 -3.73
N ALA A 140 6.75 -6.60 -3.01
CA ALA A 140 8.08 -6.35 -3.51
C ALA A 140 8.84 -7.68 -3.62
N THR A 141 9.98 -7.66 -4.31
CA THR A 141 10.83 -8.85 -4.50
C THR A 141 11.25 -9.41 -3.13
N GLN A 142 10.68 -10.55 -2.75
CA GLN A 142 10.98 -11.29 -1.52
C GLN A 142 11.39 -12.72 -1.89
N LYS A 143 12.34 -13.28 -1.17
CA LYS A 143 12.75 -14.67 -1.34
C LYS A 143 12.78 -15.38 0.02
N PRO A 144 12.26 -16.62 0.13
CA PRO A 144 11.56 -17.38 -0.90
C PRO A 144 10.11 -16.89 -1.09
N ILE A 145 9.65 -16.69 -2.34
CA ILE A 145 8.33 -16.18 -2.67
C ILE A 145 7.23 -17.22 -2.36
N GLU A 146 7.57 -18.49 -2.34
CA GLU A 146 6.67 -19.60 -2.03
C GLU A 146 6.16 -19.53 -0.59
N GLU A 147 6.92 -19.00 0.35
CA GLU A 147 6.45 -18.79 1.72
C GLU A 147 5.37 -17.71 1.79
N ILE A 148 5.54 -16.64 1.03
CA ILE A 148 4.54 -15.59 0.89
C ILE A 148 3.27 -16.14 0.23
N ALA A 149 3.43 -17.01 -0.78
CA ALA A 149 2.29 -17.67 -1.42
C ALA A 149 1.54 -18.59 -0.45
N ARG A 150 2.25 -19.42 0.36
CA ARG A 150 1.66 -20.24 1.43
C ARG A 150 0.91 -19.40 2.46
N PHE A 151 1.51 -18.30 2.87
CA PHE A 151 0.87 -17.36 3.79
C PHE A 151 -0.44 -16.78 3.19
N LEU A 152 -0.43 -16.41 1.92
CA LEU A 152 -1.59 -15.83 1.24
C LEU A 152 -2.76 -16.83 1.13
N VAL A 153 -2.47 -18.05 0.69
CA VAL A 153 -3.54 -19.04 0.41
C VAL A 153 -4.07 -19.73 1.66
N GLY A 154 -3.26 -19.79 2.73
CA GLY A 154 -3.61 -20.50 3.96
C GLY A 154 -3.37 -22.02 3.89
N SER A 155 -3.36 -22.68 5.04
CA SER A 155 -2.96 -24.08 5.17
C SER A 155 -3.90 -25.06 4.45
N SER A 156 -5.16 -24.71 4.27
CA SER A 156 -6.15 -25.53 3.56
C SER A 156 -5.94 -25.59 2.03
N HIS A 157 -5.09 -24.72 1.52
CA HIS A 157 -4.76 -24.63 0.08
C HIS A 157 -3.27 -24.88 -0.19
N VAL A 158 -2.65 -25.70 0.64
CA VAL A 158 -1.28 -26.20 0.47
C VAL A 158 -1.34 -27.71 0.37
N ASP A 159 -0.71 -28.29 -0.64
CA ASP A 159 -0.71 -29.75 -0.85
C ASP A 159 0.19 -30.48 0.18
N ALA A 160 0.22 -31.81 0.09
CA ALA A 160 1.02 -32.65 1.00
C ALA A 160 2.55 -32.43 0.85
N ASP A 161 2.98 -31.95 -0.30
CA ASP A 161 4.39 -31.64 -0.62
C ASP A 161 4.76 -30.19 -0.25
N GLY A 162 3.82 -29.42 0.26
CA GLY A 162 4.03 -28.04 0.72
C GLY A 162 3.88 -26.99 -0.39
N HIS A 163 3.34 -27.34 -1.56
CA HIS A 163 3.12 -26.38 -2.64
C HIS A 163 1.79 -25.62 -2.45
N PRO A 164 1.81 -24.29 -2.51
CA PRO A 164 0.58 -23.50 -2.44
C PRO A 164 -0.21 -23.55 -3.75
N ASP A 165 -1.53 -23.68 -3.67
CA ASP A 165 -2.44 -23.51 -4.81
C ASP A 165 -2.53 -22.02 -5.20
N CYS A 166 -1.45 -21.52 -5.80
CA CYS A 166 -1.23 -20.11 -6.12
C CYS A 166 -0.42 -19.98 -7.42
N SER A 167 -0.85 -19.10 -8.31
CA SER A 167 -0.05 -18.67 -9.45
C SER A 167 0.89 -17.55 -9.03
N ILE A 168 2.20 -17.80 -9.12
CA ILE A 168 3.23 -16.80 -8.83
C ILE A 168 3.62 -16.12 -10.13
N ILE A 169 3.45 -14.80 -10.20
CA ILE A 169 3.87 -13.98 -11.33
C ILE A 169 5.08 -13.16 -10.90
N ASP A 170 6.26 -13.61 -11.26
CA ASP A 170 7.51 -12.88 -11.10
C ASP A 170 8.00 -12.44 -12.49
N SER A 171 7.69 -11.21 -12.85
CA SER A 171 8.04 -10.67 -14.18
C SER A 171 9.53 -10.35 -14.31
N GLY A 172 10.30 -10.47 -13.23
CA GLY A 172 11.76 -10.34 -13.26
C GLY A 172 12.26 -9.06 -13.92
N HIS A 173 11.57 -7.94 -13.73
CA HIS A 173 12.01 -6.68 -14.31
C HIS A 173 13.35 -6.26 -13.71
N VAL A 174 14.42 -6.73 -14.34
CA VAL A 174 15.78 -6.24 -14.11
C VAL A 174 15.83 -4.83 -14.72
N ARG A 175 15.52 -3.82 -13.90
CA ARG A 175 15.88 -2.45 -14.28
C ARG A 175 17.40 -2.39 -14.41
N GLU A 176 17.89 -1.85 -15.51
CA GLU A 176 19.29 -1.47 -15.60
C GLU A 176 19.62 -0.58 -14.39
N ARG A 177 20.62 -1.01 -13.64
CA ARG A 177 21.08 -0.31 -12.45
C ARG A 177 22.47 0.21 -12.73
N ASP A 178 22.62 1.51 -12.65
CA ASP A 178 23.94 2.16 -12.57
C ASP A 178 24.25 2.34 -11.08
N LEU A 179 25.13 1.50 -10.56
CA LEU A 179 25.51 1.49 -9.13
C LEU A 179 26.93 2.07 -9.00
N GLY A 180 27.07 3.14 -8.24
CA GLY A 180 28.32 3.75 -7.92
C GLY A 180 28.50 4.01 -6.43
N ILE A 181 29.75 3.98 -5.95
CA ILE A 181 30.13 4.42 -4.62
C ILE A 181 31.05 5.64 -4.80
N GLU A 182 30.64 6.74 -4.23
CA GLU A 182 31.45 7.96 -4.24
C GLU A 182 31.86 8.32 -2.82
N LEU A 183 33.11 8.73 -2.65
CA LEU A 183 33.66 9.23 -1.41
C LEU A 183 33.97 10.73 -1.55
N PRO A 184 33.78 11.50 -0.46
CA PRO A 184 34.22 12.90 -0.48
C PRO A 184 35.74 12.98 -0.68
N PRO A 185 36.27 14.08 -1.23
CA PRO A 185 37.70 14.22 -1.53
C PRO A 185 38.58 14.31 -0.27
N HIS A 186 38.00 14.27 0.90
CA HIS A 186 38.69 14.35 2.19
C HIS A 186 38.60 13.02 2.96
N PRO A 187 39.59 12.70 3.81
CA PRO A 187 39.54 11.50 4.64
C PRO A 187 38.26 11.45 5.50
N LEU A 188 37.60 10.30 5.54
CA LEU A 188 36.44 10.09 6.40
C LEU A 188 36.87 10.10 7.87
N GLN A 189 36.24 10.96 8.66
CA GLN A 189 36.43 11.04 10.11
C GLN A 189 35.10 10.79 10.82
N ALA A 190 35.16 10.39 12.08
CA ALA A 190 33.95 10.16 12.90
C ALA A 190 33.08 11.44 13.00
N VAL A 191 33.70 12.62 12.96
CA VAL A 191 33.03 13.91 12.86
C VAL A 191 33.54 14.61 11.61
N MET A 192 32.66 14.75 10.61
CA MET A 192 33.02 15.43 9.35
C MET A 192 32.99 16.92 9.54
N SER A 193 34.03 17.60 9.00
CA SER A 193 34.12 19.07 9.00
C SER A 193 33.02 19.71 8.10
N GLY A 194 32.82 21.02 8.28
CA GLY A 194 31.92 21.79 7.43
C GLY A 194 32.26 21.71 5.95
N GLU A 195 33.55 21.76 5.63
CA GLU A 195 34.05 21.68 4.24
C GLU A 195 33.72 20.35 3.56
N VAL A 196 33.83 19.25 4.31
CA VAL A 196 33.43 17.92 3.78
C VAL A 196 31.95 17.88 3.48
N TRP A 197 31.11 18.41 4.38
CA TRP A 197 29.66 18.49 4.14
C TRP A 197 29.35 19.41 2.93
N GLU A 198 30.03 20.50 2.76
CA GLU A 198 29.85 21.36 1.59
C GLU A 198 30.15 20.59 0.29
N SER A 199 31.29 19.86 0.24
CA SER A 199 31.62 19.05 -0.94
C SER A 199 30.54 17.95 -1.22
N VAL A 200 30.00 17.31 -0.19
CA VAL A 200 28.91 16.32 -0.32
C VAL A 200 27.64 16.96 -0.87
N TYR A 201 27.23 18.12 -0.33
CA TYR A 201 26.02 18.80 -0.83
C TYR A 201 26.18 19.36 -2.25
N ASN A 202 27.37 19.84 -2.62
CA ASN A 202 27.66 20.28 -3.99
C ASN A 202 27.54 19.07 -4.95
N ARG A 203 28.14 17.93 -4.59
CA ARG A 203 28.05 16.72 -5.42
C ARG A 203 26.62 16.19 -5.54
N LEU A 204 25.86 16.19 -4.46
CA LEU A 204 24.44 15.83 -4.49
C LEU A 204 23.64 16.78 -5.40
N ALA A 205 23.89 18.08 -5.35
CA ALA A 205 23.24 19.06 -6.22
C ALA A 205 23.54 18.82 -7.70
N GLU A 206 24.77 18.47 -8.05
CA GLU A 206 25.16 18.09 -9.41
C GLU A 206 24.39 16.84 -9.88
N LEU A 207 24.35 15.79 -9.05
CA LEU A 207 23.62 14.57 -9.36
C LEU A 207 22.11 14.82 -9.53
N ILE A 208 21.52 15.64 -8.66
CA ILE A 208 20.09 16.01 -8.75
C ILE A 208 19.82 16.77 -10.06
N ALA A 209 20.69 17.68 -10.46
CA ALA A 209 20.51 18.46 -11.68
C ALA A 209 20.56 17.62 -12.97
N THR A 210 21.17 16.43 -12.93
CA THR A 210 21.26 15.52 -14.07
C THR A 210 20.14 14.49 -14.11
N HIS A 211 19.27 14.41 -13.08
CA HIS A 211 18.18 13.45 -12.97
C HIS A 211 16.82 14.14 -12.85
N ARG A 212 15.78 13.47 -13.35
CA ARG A 212 14.40 14.00 -13.28
C ARG A 212 13.84 14.00 -11.85
N THR A 213 14.17 12.99 -11.08
CA THR A 213 13.71 12.82 -9.70
C THR A 213 14.79 12.10 -8.92
N THR A 214 15.17 12.64 -7.77
CA THR A 214 16.21 12.06 -6.91
C THR A 214 15.67 11.85 -5.50
N LEU A 215 15.88 10.66 -4.94
CA LEU A 215 15.60 10.33 -3.56
C LEU A 215 16.91 10.23 -2.79
N VAL A 216 17.06 11.06 -1.75
CA VAL A 216 18.24 11.07 -0.88
C VAL A 216 17.86 10.47 0.47
N PHE A 217 18.35 9.27 0.76
CA PHE A 217 18.12 8.59 2.03
C PHE A 217 19.19 8.98 3.05
N VAL A 218 18.75 9.26 4.27
CA VAL A 218 19.62 9.63 5.39
C VAL A 218 19.20 8.92 6.67
N ASN A 219 20.13 8.75 7.60
CA ASN A 219 19.92 7.91 8.80
C ASN A 219 19.04 8.54 9.88
N THR A 220 18.87 9.87 9.89
CA THR A 220 18.12 10.55 10.95
C THR A 220 17.22 11.64 10.38
N ARG A 221 16.11 11.94 11.10
CA ARG A 221 15.21 13.06 10.77
C ARG A 221 15.94 14.40 10.71
N ARG A 222 16.84 14.64 11.69
CA ARG A 222 17.66 15.86 11.72
C ARG A 222 18.54 15.99 10.49
N MET A 223 19.07 14.89 9.98
CA MET A 223 19.87 14.87 8.75
C MET A 223 18.97 15.13 7.53
N ALA A 224 17.75 14.61 7.48
CA ALA A 224 16.80 14.88 6.40
C ALA A 224 16.50 16.39 6.30
N GLU A 225 16.16 17.04 7.41
CA GLU A 225 15.92 18.47 7.47
C GLU A 225 17.16 19.29 7.09
N ARG A 226 18.33 18.88 7.59
CA ARG A 226 19.59 19.53 7.25
C ARG A 226 19.90 19.42 5.76
N ALA A 227 19.75 18.21 5.19
CA ALA A 227 19.99 17.98 3.77
C ALA A 227 19.01 18.78 2.90
N ALA A 228 17.70 18.75 3.23
CA ALA A 228 16.69 19.49 2.50
C ALA A 228 16.98 21.00 2.51
N ARG A 229 17.37 21.59 3.65
CA ARG A 229 17.75 22.99 3.73
C ARG A 229 18.95 23.32 2.85
N ASN A 230 20.04 22.56 2.97
CA ASN A 230 21.27 22.82 2.22
C ASN A 230 21.10 22.61 0.71
N LEU A 231 20.32 21.63 0.30
CA LEU A 231 19.99 21.38 -1.11
C LEU A 231 19.01 22.44 -1.63
N GLY A 232 18.04 22.87 -0.82
CA GLY A 232 17.12 23.93 -1.18
C GLY A 232 17.78 25.29 -1.37
N GLU A 233 18.86 25.60 -0.63
CA GLU A 233 19.67 26.78 -0.83
C GLU A 233 20.41 26.78 -2.20
N ARG A 234 20.74 25.59 -2.74
CA ARG A 234 21.47 25.40 -4.01
C ARG A 234 20.56 25.25 -5.22
N LEU A 235 19.45 24.55 -5.06
CA LEU A 235 18.55 24.13 -6.15
C LEU A 235 17.22 24.88 -6.19
N GLY A 236 16.96 25.71 -5.17
CA GLY A 236 15.66 26.35 -4.96
C GLY A 236 14.78 25.57 -3.98
N LYS A 237 14.15 26.28 -3.05
CA LYS A 237 13.31 25.69 -1.98
C LYS A 237 12.11 24.93 -2.52
N GLU A 238 11.60 25.29 -3.67
CA GLU A 238 10.46 24.66 -4.35
C GLU A 238 10.80 23.25 -4.89
N SER A 239 12.12 23.00 -5.12
CA SER A 239 12.59 21.77 -5.76
C SER A 239 12.94 20.66 -4.77
N VAL A 240 12.97 20.95 -3.47
CA VAL A 240 13.47 20.03 -2.44
C VAL A 240 12.49 19.95 -1.27
N ALA A 241 12.10 18.74 -0.89
CA ALA A 241 11.27 18.50 0.29
C ALA A 241 11.92 17.44 1.20
N ALA A 242 11.83 17.64 2.52
CA ALA A 242 12.13 16.59 3.49
C ALA A 242 10.87 15.72 3.69
N HIS A 243 11.07 14.41 3.82
CA HIS A 243 9.99 13.49 4.15
C HIS A 243 10.40 12.59 5.32
N HIS A 244 9.67 12.66 6.43
CA HIS A 244 9.89 11.81 7.60
C HIS A 244 8.66 11.75 8.52
N GLY A 245 8.66 10.79 9.44
CA GLY A 245 7.50 10.47 10.29
C GLY A 245 7.03 11.57 11.25
N SER A 246 7.79 12.67 11.43
CA SER A 246 7.41 13.79 12.32
C SER A 246 6.81 14.99 11.58
N LEU A 247 6.69 14.93 10.25
CA LEU A 247 6.00 15.98 9.49
C LEU A 247 4.50 15.95 9.81
N ALA A 248 3.89 17.14 9.85
CA ALA A 248 2.44 17.27 9.96
C ALA A 248 1.75 16.53 8.80
N LYS A 249 0.53 16.04 9.06
CA LYS A 249 -0.21 15.20 8.10
C LYS A 249 -0.52 15.92 6.78
N GLU A 250 -0.62 17.24 6.84
CA GLU A 250 -0.89 18.12 5.71
C GLU A 250 0.36 18.36 4.81
N ILE A 251 1.56 18.02 5.30
CA ILE A 251 2.85 18.23 4.60
C ILE A 251 3.38 16.89 4.05
N ARG A 252 2.80 15.77 4.48
CA ARG A 252 3.10 14.44 3.98
C ARG A 252 2.35 14.20 2.71
#